data_e13c655a4f11c296818ede6a98080d85
#
_entry.id   e13c655a4f11c296818ede6a98080d85
#
_cell.length_a   1.000
_cell.length_b   1.000
_cell.length_c   1.000
_cell.angle_alpha   90.00
_cell.angle_beta   90.00
_cell.angle_gamma   90.00
#
_symmetry.space_group_name_H-M   'P 1'
#
loop_
_entity.id
_entity.type
_entity.pdbx_description
1 polymer ?
#
loop_
_entity_poly.entity_id
_entity_poly.type
_entity_poly.pdbx_seq_one_letter_code
_entity_poly.pdbx_strand_id
1 'polypeptide(L)'
;MSKPAKMSEKKPPMRGKGKADFGSLKRVIGLLFKNYKGLLFAVGICLVVSAISGSIAGVFLQNLYKQFDIVLKGGSADEAWRNVLVILSTMLGIYALGWIASLLLGQFGAVLTQRFLRDMRNEMFDKMEKLPIKYFDRNAHGDIMSIYTNDIDAIRQLVSQSLPQLCMTTITLVTLTFVMLYYSIILWAIVVVGVIAILFLTKKIGGKSAKYFMAQQRSVGKVEGYIEEMMNGQKVVKVFCHEEKTLKGFDTLNDELFDVSDKANGFSNMLMPIIHNIGNIMYVVIAFIGCGIYILSNGQGINIGFEGLIKTGSFVETLTIPVVVAFLGMARQFANQMGQISNQINSVI
;
A
#
# COMPACT_ATOMS: atom_id res chain seq x y z
N MET A 1 22.66 62.21 4.26
CA MET A 1 23.03 60.77 4.24
C MET A 1 22.12 60.00 5.21
N SER A 2 21.00 59.48 4.72
CA SER A 2 20.10 58.67 5.53
C SER A 2 20.41 57.18 5.29
N LYS A 3 20.59 56.42 6.35
CA LYS A 3 20.83 54.96 6.32
C LYS A 3 19.63 54.23 5.69
N PRO A 4 19.84 53.26 4.79
CA PRO A 4 18.76 52.45 4.28
C PRO A 4 18.25 51.54 5.38
N ALA A 5 16.92 51.50 5.56
CA ALA A 5 16.23 50.61 6.48
C ALA A 5 16.45 49.15 6.06
N LYS A 6 16.98 48.33 6.96
CA LYS A 6 17.02 46.86 6.82
C LYS A 6 15.58 46.34 6.76
N MET A 7 15.11 46.00 5.56
CA MET A 7 13.94 45.16 5.38
C MET A 7 14.28 43.79 5.98
N SER A 8 13.66 43.48 7.10
CA SER A 8 13.67 42.15 7.68
C SER A 8 12.84 41.22 6.78
N GLU A 9 13.48 40.52 5.87
CA GLU A 9 12.90 39.37 5.21
C GLU A 9 12.57 38.32 6.26
N LYS A 10 11.32 38.32 6.72
CA LYS A 10 10.77 37.16 7.44
C LYS A 10 10.72 36.03 6.41
N LYS A 11 11.67 35.09 6.48
CA LYS A 11 11.58 33.80 5.81
C LYS A 11 10.19 33.22 6.06
N PRO A 12 9.50 32.73 5.01
CA PRO A 12 8.24 32.05 5.20
C PRO A 12 8.45 30.90 6.19
N PRO A 13 7.50 30.63 7.08
CA PRO A 13 7.63 29.55 8.02
C PRO A 13 7.86 28.25 7.24
N MET A 14 9.01 27.61 7.42
CA MET A 14 9.24 26.25 6.93
C MET A 14 8.03 25.42 7.37
N ARG A 15 7.25 24.93 6.40
CA ARG A 15 6.12 24.01 6.61
C ARG A 15 6.62 22.90 7.53
N GLY A 16 6.13 22.88 8.75
CA GLY A 16 6.62 22.04 9.84
C GLY A 16 6.59 20.57 9.43
N LYS A 17 7.55 19.82 9.99
CA LYS A 17 7.65 18.37 9.95
C LYS A 17 6.26 17.74 9.84
N GLY A 18 5.99 17.11 8.71
CA GLY A 18 4.75 16.36 8.49
C GLY A 18 4.65 15.22 9.49
N LYS A 19 4.05 15.51 10.64
CA LYS A 19 3.36 14.46 11.39
C LYS A 19 2.11 14.20 10.58
N ALA A 20 1.91 12.95 10.17
CA ALA A 20 0.67 12.50 9.57
C ALA A 20 -0.48 13.11 10.40
N ASP A 21 -1.18 14.10 9.84
CA ASP A 21 -2.29 14.74 10.55
C ASP A 21 -3.52 13.87 10.38
N PHE A 22 -3.65 12.87 11.25
CA PHE A 22 -4.83 12.00 11.33
C PHE A 22 -6.13 12.83 11.48
N GLY A 23 -6.05 14.08 11.95
CA GLY A 23 -7.18 15.00 12.03
C GLY A 23 -7.68 15.41 10.65
N SER A 24 -6.78 15.73 9.73
CA SER A 24 -7.09 16.08 8.34
C SER A 24 -7.67 14.89 7.59
N LEU A 25 -7.09 13.69 7.75
CA LEU A 25 -7.62 12.45 7.16
C LEU A 25 -9.05 12.17 7.67
N LYS A 26 -9.29 12.29 8.96
CA LYS A 26 -10.63 12.11 9.56
C LYS A 26 -11.64 13.11 9.02
N ARG A 27 -11.23 14.37 8.76
CA ARG A 27 -12.11 15.39 8.14
C ARG A 27 -12.46 15.02 6.71
N VAL A 28 -11.50 14.61 5.88
CA VAL A 28 -11.76 14.18 4.49
C VAL A 28 -12.71 12.99 4.46
N ILE A 29 -12.46 11.97 5.28
CA ILE A 29 -13.34 10.82 5.42
C ILE A 29 -14.73 11.23 5.90
N GLY A 30 -14.83 12.10 6.88
CA GLY A 30 -16.11 12.63 7.39
C GLY A 30 -16.93 13.36 6.32
N LEU A 31 -16.28 14.19 5.48
CA LEU A 31 -16.92 14.87 4.36
C LEU A 31 -17.42 13.89 3.30
N LEU A 32 -16.65 12.86 2.97
CA LEU A 32 -17.04 11.79 2.06
C LEU A 32 -18.30 11.07 2.56
N PHE A 33 -18.30 10.65 3.83
CA PHE A 33 -19.45 9.95 4.42
C PHE A 33 -20.68 10.83 4.56
N LYS A 34 -20.52 12.14 4.76
CA LYS A 34 -21.65 13.07 4.89
C LYS A 34 -22.36 13.28 3.55
N ASN A 35 -21.60 13.50 2.47
CA ASN A 35 -22.13 13.98 1.19
C ASN A 35 -22.39 12.86 0.15
N TYR A 36 -21.71 11.69 0.28
CA TYR A 36 -21.71 10.66 -0.78
C TYR A 36 -22.07 9.27 -0.28
N LYS A 37 -22.98 9.14 0.71
CA LYS A 37 -23.33 7.86 1.37
C LYS A 37 -23.67 6.73 0.39
N GLY A 38 -24.50 6.99 -0.62
CA GLY A 38 -24.91 5.97 -1.58
C GLY A 38 -23.75 5.45 -2.44
N LEU A 39 -22.90 6.37 -2.91
CA LEU A 39 -21.75 6.01 -3.73
C LEU A 39 -20.68 5.27 -2.92
N LEU A 40 -20.44 5.69 -1.67
CA LEU A 40 -19.55 5.00 -0.75
C LEU A 40 -20.03 3.60 -0.40
N PHE A 41 -21.34 3.40 -0.23
CA PHE A 41 -21.92 2.08 0.00
C PHE A 41 -21.70 1.16 -1.20
N ALA A 42 -21.95 1.65 -2.42
CA ALA A 42 -21.69 0.91 -3.65
C ALA A 42 -20.19 0.55 -3.81
N VAL A 43 -19.30 1.51 -3.58
CA VAL A 43 -17.85 1.28 -3.57
C VAL A 43 -17.46 0.26 -2.50
N GLY A 44 -18.04 0.34 -1.30
CA GLY A 44 -17.80 -0.60 -0.21
C GLY A 44 -18.20 -2.04 -0.56
N ILE A 45 -19.37 -2.24 -1.16
CA ILE A 45 -19.81 -3.56 -1.62
C ILE A 45 -18.86 -4.11 -2.69
N CYS A 46 -18.52 -3.30 -3.69
CA CYS A 46 -17.59 -3.71 -4.74
C CYS A 46 -16.21 -4.08 -4.18
N LEU A 47 -15.70 -3.32 -3.19
CA LEU A 47 -14.46 -3.63 -2.48
C LEU A 47 -14.51 -5.00 -1.78
N VAL A 48 -15.58 -5.26 -1.03
CA VAL A 48 -15.74 -6.52 -0.29
C VAL A 48 -15.83 -7.70 -1.27
N VAL A 49 -16.66 -7.61 -2.29
CA VAL A 49 -16.82 -8.67 -3.30
C VAL A 49 -15.50 -8.93 -4.03
N SER A 50 -14.79 -7.88 -4.46
CA SER A 50 -13.52 -8.02 -5.17
C SER A 50 -12.43 -8.64 -4.27
N ALA A 51 -12.33 -8.18 -3.00
CA ALA A 51 -11.34 -8.69 -2.04
C ALA A 51 -11.58 -10.17 -1.70
N ILE A 52 -12.84 -10.57 -1.45
CA ILE A 52 -13.20 -11.96 -1.16
C ILE A 52 -12.93 -12.84 -2.37
N SER A 53 -13.35 -12.43 -3.58
CA SER A 53 -13.11 -13.21 -4.81
C SER A 53 -11.61 -13.45 -5.04
N GLY A 54 -10.76 -12.45 -4.79
CA GLY A 54 -9.31 -12.59 -4.90
C GLY A 54 -8.68 -13.48 -3.82
N SER A 55 -9.31 -13.60 -2.64
CA SER A 55 -8.77 -14.37 -1.51
C SER A 55 -9.15 -15.86 -1.54
N ILE A 56 -10.17 -16.22 -2.27
CA ILE A 56 -10.78 -17.59 -2.29
C ILE A 56 -9.99 -18.59 -3.15
N ALA A 57 -9.00 -18.12 -3.93
CA ALA A 57 -8.18 -18.97 -4.82
C ALA A 57 -7.60 -20.21 -4.12
N GLY A 58 -7.10 -20.05 -2.90
CA GLY A 58 -6.54 -21.16 -2.11
C GLY A 58 -7.55 -22.24 -1.77
N VAL A 59 -8.79 -21.85 -1.48
CA VAL A 59 -9.88 -22.80 -1.16
C VAL A 59 -10.26 -23.65 -2.39
N PHE A 60 -10.33 -23.01 -3.57
CA PHE A 60 -10.60 -23.73 -4.80
C PHE A 60 -9.47 -24.68 -5.18
N LEU A 61 -8.22 -24.25 -5.01
CA LEU A 61 -7.06 -25.06 -5.29
C LEU A 61 -7.05 -26.32 -4.40
N GLN A 62 -7.35 -26.18 -3.12
CA GLN A 62 -7.48 -27.30 -2.21
C GLN A 62 -8.58 -28.28 -2.66
N ASN A 63 -9.75 -27.80 -3.02
CA ASN A 63 -10.85 -28.65 -3.47
C ASN A 63 -10.50 -29.40 -4.76
N LEU A 64 -9.76 -28.79 -5.69
CA LEU A 64 -9.24 -29.47 -6.87
C LEU A 64 -8.26 -30.58 -6.51
N TYR A 65 -7.28 -30.31 -5.66
CA TYR A 65 -6.32 -31.32 -5.23
C TYR A 65 -6.98 -32.48 -4.48
N LYS A 66 -8.07 -32.22 -3.73
CA LYS A 66 -8.86 -33.24 -3.08
C LYS A 66 -9.46 -34.24 -4.08
N GLN A 67 -9.94 -33.80 -5.25
CA GLN A 67 -10.46 -34.69 -6.29
C GLN A 67 -9.35 -35.56 -6.90
N PHE A 68 -8.15 -35.01 -7.09
CA PHE A 68 -7.01 -35.81 -7.53
C PHE A 68 -6.60 -36.89 -6.51
N ASP A 69 -6.60 -36.56 -5.23
CA ASP A 69 -6.28 -37.49 -4.14
C ASP A 69 -7.30 -38.66 -4.07
N ILE A 70 -8.58 -38.38 -4.32
CA ILE A 70 -9.65 -39.40 -4.39
C ILE A 70 -9.36 -40.37 -5.54
N VAL A 71 -9.00 -39.90 -6.72
CA VAL A 71 -8.69 -40.77 -7.88
C VAL A 71 -7.44 -41.62 -7.62
N LEU A 72 -6.39 -41.02 -7.03
CA LEU A 72 -5.15 -41.74 -6.69
C LEU A 72 -5.39 -42.85 -5.66
N LYS A 73 -6.38 -42.72 -4.79
CA LYS A 73 -6.79 -43.72 -3.80
C LYS A 73 -7.79 -44.78 -4.34
N GLY A 74 -8.01 -44.79 -5.66
CA GLY A 74 -8.85 -45.78 -6.33
C GLY A 74 -10.32 -45.41 -6.45
N GLY A 75 -10.70 -44.15 -6.23
CA GLY A 75 -12.05 -43.63 -6.50
C GLY A 75 -12.38 -43.56 -8.00
N SER A 76 -13.67 -43.42 -8.33
CA SER A 76 -14.10 -43.38 -9.73
C SER A 76 -13.64 -42.09 -10.40
N ALA A 77 -12.94 -42.20 -11.54
CA ALA A 77 -12.43 -41.06 -12.32
C ALA A 77 -13.57 -40.22 -12.89
N ASP A 78 -14.69 -40.82 -13.30
CA ASP A 78 -15.85 -40.10 -13.87
C ASP A 78 -16.53 -39.19 -12.85
N GLU A 79 -16.66 -39.68 -11.60
CA GLU A 79 -17.23 -38.87 -10.51
C GLU A 79 -16.32 -37.72 -10.12
N ALA A 80 -15.04 -37.98 -9.99
CA ALA A 80 -14.03 -36.93 -9.74
C ALA A 80 -14.00 -35.88 -10.86
N TRP A 81 -14.09 -36.29 -12.12
CA TRP A 81 -14.13 -35.36 -13.26
C TRP A 81 -15.38 -34.47 -13.22
N ARG A 82 -16.56 -35.04 -12.92
CA ARG A 82 -17.79 -34.24 -12.76
C ARG A 82 -17.66 -33.21 -11.62
N ASN A 83 -17.08 -33.58 -10.49
CA ASN A 83 -16.83 -32.68 -9.37
C ASN A 83 -15.83 -31.58 -9.74
N VAL A 84 -14.77 -31.89 -10.48
CA VAL A 84 -13.81 -30.90 -10.98
C VAL A 84 -14.51 -29.88 -11.88
N LEU A 85 -15.39 -30.31 -12.79
CA LEU A 85 -16.16 -29.39 -13.64
C LEU A 85 -17.07 -28.46 -12.82
N VAL A 86 -17.71 -28.97 -11.77
CA VAL A 86 -18.51 -28.13 -10.85
C VAL A 86 -17.64 -27.12 -10.10
N ILE A 87 -16.48 -27.54 -9.60
CA ILE A 87 -15.54 -26.64 -8.92
C ILE A 87 -15.05 -25.55 -9.88
N LEU A 88 -14.65 -25.91 -11.10
CA LEU A 88 -14.19 -24.96 -12.10
C LEU A 88 -15.28 -23.99 -12.54
N SER A 89 -16.53 -24.47 -12.72
CA SER A 89 -17.65 -23.58 -13.09
C SER A 89 -18.01 -22.60 -11.98
N THR A 90 -18.01 -23.05 -10.71
CA THR A 90 -18.23 -22.15 -9.56
C THR A 90 -17.10 -21.16 -9.39
N MET A 91 -15.84 -21.58 -9.56
CA MET A 91 -14.68 -20.72 -9.55
C MET A 91 -14.76 -19.63 -10.64
N LEU A 92 -15.12 -20.02 -11.88
CA LEU A 92 -15.30 -19.10 -12.99
C LEU A 92 -16.38 -18.07 -12.67
N GLY A 93 -17.52 -18.50 -12.12
CA GLY A 93 -18.61 -17.61 -11.70
C GLY A 93 -18.18 -16.59 -10.64
N ILE A 94 -17.48 -17.03 -9.60
CA ILE A 94 -16.99 -16.14 -8.54
C ILE A 94 -15.94 -15.14 -9.07
N TYR A 95 -15.03 -15.60 -9.92
CA TYR A 95 -14.04 -14.68 -10.53
C TYR A 95 -14.68 -13.70 -11.52
N ALA A 96 -15.68 -14.13 -12.28
CA ALA A 96 -16.44 -13.22 -13.15
C ALA A 96 -17.17 -12.13 -12.33
N LEU A 97 -17.79 -12.50 -11.21
CA LEU A 97 -18.38 -11.55 -10.27
C LEU A 97 -17.33 -10.61 -9.66
N GLY A 98 -16.19 -11.13 -9.25
CA GLY A 98 -15.07 -10.34 -8.73
C GLY A 98 -14.51 -9.36 -9.76
N TRP A 99 -14.40 -9.77 -11.02
CA TRP A 99 -13.96 -8.94 -12.12
C TRP A 99 -14.96 -7.80 -12.42
N ILE A 100 -16.25 -8.12 -12.48
CA ILE A 100 -17.32 -7.11 -12.64
C ILE A 100 -17.30 -6.14 -11.46
N ALA A 101 -17.18 -6.62 -10.22
CA ALA A 101 -17.07 -5.79 -9.04
C ALA A 101 -15.84 -4.87 -9.09
N SER A 102 -14.70 -5.35 -9.59
CA SER A 102 -13.47 -4.55 -9.76
C SER A 102 -13.65 -3.44 -10.82
N LEU A 103 -14.31 -3.73 -11.93
CA LEU A 103 -14.64 -2.73 -12.95
C LEU A 103 -15.58 -1.64 -12.39
N LEU A 104 -16.63 -2.07 -11.68
CA LEU A 104 -17.58 -1.13 -11.06
C LEU A 104 -16.89 -0.30 -9.96
N LEU A 105 -15.99 -0.89 -9.19
CA LEU A 105 -15.16 -0.20 -8.21
C LEU A 105 -14.35 0.93 -8.86
N GLY A 106 -13.70 0.66 -9.98
CA GLY A 106 -12.96 1.66 -10.75
C GLY A 106 -13.87 2.81 -11.22
N GLN A 107 -15.03 2.50 -11.78
CA GLN A 107 -15.98 3.50 -12.27
C GLN A 107 -16.59 4.34 -11.13
N PHE A 108 -17.12 3.69 -10.11
CA PHE A 108 -17.73 4.40 -8.98
C PHE A 108 -16.67 5.19 -8.17
N GLY A 109 -15.46 4.64 -8.03
CA GLY A 109 -14.34 5.33 -7.41
C GLY A 109 -13.94 6.60 -8.18
N ALA A 110 -13.87 6.53 -9.51
CA ALA A 110 -13.59 7.69 -10.35
C ALA A 110 -14.68 8.76 -10.23
N VAL A 111 -15.95 8.36 -10.33
CA VAL A 111 -17.10 9.28 -10.19
C VAL A 111 -17.12 9.93 -8.81
N LEU A 112 -16.91 9.14 -7.74
CA LEU A 112 -16.82 9.62 -6.36
C LEU A 112 -15.72 10.67 -6.23
N THR A 113 -14.53 10.35 -6.70
CA THR A 113 -13.36 11.23 -6.62
C THR A 113 -13.61 12.53 -7.37
N GLN A 114 -14.09 12.48 -8.63
CA GLN A 114 -14.30 13.68 -9.42
C GLN A 114 -15.41 14.59 -8.85
N ARG A 115 -16.50 14.01 -8.36
CA ARG A 115 -17.56 14.78 -7.70
C ARG A 115 -17.03 15.45 -6.43
N PHE A 116 -16.28 14.72 -5.60
CA PHE A 116 -15.69 15.25 -4.37
C PHE A 116 -14.71 16.40 -4.66
N LEU A 117 -13.84 16.26 -5.64
CA LEU A 117 -12.90 17.31 -6.04
C LEU A 117 -13.60 18.55 -6.62
N ARG A 118 -14.65 18.34 -7.43
CA ARG A 118 -15.46 19.46 -7.93
C ARG A 118 -16.05 20.27 -6.77
N ASP A 119 -16.70 19.58 -5.85
CA ASP A 119 -17.36 20.26 -4.72
C ASP A 119 -16.34 20.94 -3.79
N MET A 120 -15.17 20.34 -3.64
CA MET A 120 -14.06 20.91 -2.88
C MET A 120 -13.51 22.19 -3.55
N ARG A 121 -13.31 22.18 -4.87
CA ARG A 121 -12.87 23.36 -5.62
C ARG A 121 -13.90 24.48 -5.53
N ASN A 122 -15.18 24.18 -5.65
CA ASN A 122 -16.25 25.16 -5.50
C ASN A 122 -16.26 25.78 -4.11
N GLU A 123 -16.16 24.95 -3.04
CA GLU A 123 -16.11 25.45 -1.66
C GLU A 123 -14.87 26.31 -1.40
N MET A 124 -13.73 25.92 -1.95
CA MET A 124 -12.49 26.71 -1.84
C MET A 124 -12.62 28.04 -2.56
N PHE A 125 -13.20 28.07 -3.76
CA PHE A 125 -13.41 29.30 -4.52
C PHE A 125 -14.38 30.22 -3.80
N ASP A 126 -15.52 29.71 -3.33
CA ASP A 126 -16.49 30.48 -2.55
C ASP A 126 -15.88 31.10 -1.28
N LYS A 127 -14.96 30.39 -0.64
CA LYS A 127 -14.23 30.91 0.53
C LYS A 127 -13.21 31.96 0.12
N MET A 128 -12.50 31.76 -0.99
CA MET A 128 -11.52 32.69 -1.51
C MET A 128 -12.15 34.05 -1.82
N GLU A 129 -13.31 34.07 -2.48
CA GLU A 129 -14.05 35.30 -2.79
C GLU A 129 -14.48 36.11 -1.54
N LYS A 130 -14.63 35.43 -0.40
CA LYS A 130 -15.01 36.04 0.88
C LYS A 130 -13.80 36.52 1.71
N LEU A 131 -12.57 36.28 1.25
CA LEU A 131 -11.38 36.72 1.96
C LEU A 131 -11.14 38.22 1.80
N PRO A 132 -10.66 38.92 2.85
CA PRO A 132 -10.32 40.33 2.75
C PRO A 132 -9.12 40.56 1.86
N ILE A 133 -9.05 41.70 1.16
CA ILE A 133 -7.94 42.10 0.27
C ILE A 133 -6.56 41.93 0.95
N LYS A 134 -6.48 42.27 2.24
CA LYS A 134 -5.27 42.12 3.06
C LYS A 134 -4.69 40.69 3.05
N TYR A 135 -5.51 39.65 2.79
CA TYR A 135 -5.02 38.30 2.66
C TYR A 135 -4.20 38.13 1.38
N PHE A 136 -4.66 38.68 0.25
CA PHE A 136 -3.99 38.64 -1.03
C PHE A 136 -2.71 39.49 -1.06
N ASP A 137 -2.69 40.62 -0.32
CA ASP A 137 -1.49 41.44 -0.16
C ASP A 137 -0.38 40.76 0.66
N ARG A 138 -0.75 39.79 1.52
CA ARG A 138 0.21 39.11 2.42
C ARG A 138 0.70 37.77 1.92
N ASN A 139 -0.02 37.15 1.02
CA ASN A 139 0.28 35.83 0.50
C ASN A 139 0.61 35.94 -1.00
N ALA A 140 1.66 35.24 -1.43
CA ALA A 140 2.02 35.23 -2.84
C ALA A 140 0.92 34.50 -3.64
N HIS A 141 0.57 35.01 -4.81
CA HIS A 141 -0.41 34.39 -5.71
C HIS A 141 -0.04 32.96 -6.07
N GLY A 142 1.26 32.66 -6.20
CA GLY A 142 1.80 31.32 -6.43
C GLY A 142 1.48 30.35 -5.30
N ASP A 143 1.53 30.78 -4.03
CA ASP A 143 1.19 29.95 -2.88
C ASP A 143 -0.30 29.60 -2.87
N ILE A 144 -1.16 30.59 -3.17
CA ILE A 144 -2.62 30.36 -3.29
C ILE A 144 -2.91 29.38 -4.44
N MET A 145 -2.25 29.56 -5.59
CA MET A 145 -2.43 28.68 -6.74
C MET A 145 -1.93 27.26 -6.46
N SER A 146 -0.85 27.11 -5.69
CA SER A 146 -0.32 25.81 -5.26
C SER A 146 -1.36 25.01 -4.47
N ILE A 147 -2.20 25.64 -3.65
CA ILE A 147 -3.29 24.97 -2.93
C ILE A 147 -4.32 24.40 -3.93
N TYR A 148 -4.67 25.16 -4.98
CA TYR A 148 -5.63 24.70 -6.00
C TYR A 148 -5.08 23.61 -6.92
N THR A 149 -3.79 23.49 -7.09
CA THR A 149 -3.14 22.48 -7.92
C THR A 149 -2.61 21.31 -7.09
N ASN A 150 -1.56 21.54 -6.31
CA ASN A 150 -0.82 20.48 -5.64
C ASN A 150 -1.59 19.85 -4.47
N ASP A 151 -2.23 20.65 -3.61
CA ASP A 151 -2.96 20.12 -2.45
C ASP A 151 -4.23 19.37 -2.89
N ILE A 152 -4.93 19.87 -3.93
CA ILE A 152 -6.07 19.15 -4.51
C ILE A 152 -5.64 17.84 -5.17
N ASP A 153 -4.51 17.81 -5.85
CA ASP A 153 -3.98 16.59 -6.44
C ASP A 153 -3.54 15.56 -5.39
N ALA A 154 -2.98 16.00 -4.28
CA ALA A 154 -2.69 15.12 -3.14
C ALA A 154 -3.97 14.49 -2.56
N ILE A 155 -5.03 15.28 -2.40
CA ILE A 155 -6.35 14.78 -1.98
C ILE A 155 -6.95 13.83 -3.02
N ARG A 156 -6.79 14.11 -4.31
CA ARG A 156 -7.20 13.22 -5.39
C ARG A 156 -6.54 11.87 -5.26
N GLN A 157 -5.21 11.83 -5.07
CA GLN A 157 -4.46 10.58 -4.90
C GLN A 157 -4.90 9.82 -3.65
N LEU A 158 -5.15 10.52 -2.56
CA LEU A 158 -5.65 9.93 -1.32
C LEU A 158 -7.00 9.22 -1.53
N VAL A 159 -7.96 9.91 -2.14
CA VAL A 159 -9.34 9.41 -2.30
C VAL A 159 -9.43 8.35 -3.40
N SER A 160 -8.72 8.52 -4.54
CA SER A 160 -8.82 7.62 -5.69
C SER A 160 -7.99 6.34 -5.56
N GLN A 161 -6.88 6.39 -4.82
CA GLN A 161 -5.93 5.27 -4.76
C GLN A 161 -5.67 4.80 -3.34
N SER A 162 -5.21 5.70 -2.45
CA SER A 162 -4.70 5.30 -1.14
C SER A 162 -5.77 4.69 -0.24
N LEU A 163 -6.93 5.33 -0.11
CA LEU A 163 -8.02 4.83 0.73
C LEU A 163 -8.63 3.52 0.21
N PRO A 164 -9.03 3.40 -1.08
CA PRO A 164 -9.55 2.13 -1.60
C PRO A 164 -8.54 0.98 -1.48
N GLN A 165 -7.27 1.23 -1.77
CA GLN A 165 -6.22 0.22 -1.67
C GLN A 165 -6.00 -0.25 -0.23
N LEU A 166 -5.96 0.66 0.76
CA LEU A 166 -5.87 0.30 2.17
C LEU A 166 -7.06 -0.55 2.62
N CYS A 167 -8.28 -0.15 2.25
CA CYS A 167 -9.49 -0.92 2.55
C CYS A 167 -9.43 -2.31 1.92
N MET A 168 -9.10 -2.41 0.64
CA MET A 168 -9.01 -3.67 -0.09
C MET A 168 -7.97 -4.61 0.54
N THR A 169 -6.77 -4.09 0.81
CA THR A 169 -5.69 -4.87 1.42
C THR A 169 -6.06 -5.36 2.82
N THR A 170 -6.70 -4.50 3.62
CA THR A 170 -7.16 -4.86 4.97
C THR A 170 -8.22 -5.96 4.93
N ILE A 171 -9.23 -5.85 4.06
CA ILE A 171 -10.27 -6.88 3.89
C ILE A 171 -9.63 -8.20 3.44
N THR A 172 -8.72 -8.15 2.45
CA THR A 172 -8.00 -9.34 1.96
C THR A 172 -7.21 -10.03 3.08
N LEU A 173 -6.45 -9.27 3.89
CA LEU A 173 -5.70 -9.83 5.02
C LEU A 173 -6.59 -10.44 6.08
N VAL A 174 -7.70 -9.79 6.42
CA VAL A 174 -8.68 -10.32 7.37
C VAL A 174 -9.27 -11.61 6.84
N THR A 175 -9.70 -11.63 5.58
CA THR A 175 -10.26 -12.84 4.94
C THR A 175 -9.24 -13.98 4.92
N LEU A 176 -8.00 -13.71 4.49
CA LEU A 176 -6.93 -14.71 4.48
C LEU A 176 -6.64 -15.24 5.88
N THR A 177 -6.58 -14.37 6.89
CA THR A 177 -6.37 -14.77 8.29
C THR A 177 -7.45 -15.75 8.76
N PHE A 178 -8.73 -15.45 8.51
CA PHE A 178 -9.82 -16.33 8.89
C PHE A 178 -9.75 -17.68 8.15
N VAL A 179 -9.51 -17.67 6.86
CA VAL A 179 -9.37 -18.90 6.07
C VAL A 179 -8.18 -19.73 6.54
N MET A 180 -7.05 -19.12 6.81
CA MET A 180 -5.84 -19.81 7.28
C MET A 180 -6.02 -20.41 8.68
N LEU A 181 -6.68 -19.69 9.60
CA LEU A 181 -7.01 -20.19 10.93
C LEU A 181 -7.98 -21.37 10.87
N TYR A 182 -8.94 -21.35 9.93
CA TYR A 182 -9.86 -22.45 9.73
C TYR A 182 -9.13 -23.74 9.35
N TYR A 183 -8.12 -23.65 8.47
CA TYR A 183 -7.39 -24.83 8.00
C TYR A 183 -6.35 -25.35 8.98
N SER A 184 -5.51 -24.51 9.56
CA SER A 184 -4.46 -24.94 10.48
C SER A 184 -3.89 -23.81 11.32
N ILE A 185 -4.02 -23.92 12.64
CA ILE A 185 -3.44 -22.97 13.58
C ILE A 185 -1.90 -23.02 13.57
N ILE A 186 -1.31 -24.22 13.42
CA ILE A 186 0.16 -24.38 13.41
C ILE A 186 0.77 -23.69 12.19
N LEU A 187 0.23 -23.95 11.00
CA LEU A 187 0.74 -23.31 9.78
C LEU A 187 0.49 -21.79 9.81
N TRP A 188 -0.64 -21.36 10.37
CA TRP A 188 -0.91 -19.93 10.57
C TRP A 188 0.10 -19.29 11.53
N ALA A 189 0.48 -19.97 12.63
CA ALA A 189 1.51 -19.45 13.55
C ALA A 189 2.86 -19.21 12.84
N ILE A 190 3.25 -20.07 11.89
CA ILE A 190 4.46 -19.87 11.08
C ILE A 190 4.34 -18.59 10.24
N VAL A 191 3.17 -18.36 9.64
CA VAL A 191 2.92 -17.13 8.87
C VAL A 191 3.03 -15.90 9.77
N VAL A 192 2.48 -15.95 10.99
CA VAL A 192 2.59 -14.84 11.95
C VAL A 192 4.05 -14.54 12.29
N VAL A 193 4.87 -15.55 12.51
CA VAL A 193 6.32 -15.36 12.75
C VAL A 193 6.99 -14.68 11.54
N GLY A 194 6.67 -15.11 10.33
CA GLY A 194 7.18 -14.47 9.11
C GLY A 194 6.73 -13.02 8.97
N VAL A 195 5.47 -12.71 9.32
CA VAL A 195 4.94 -11.34 9.33
C VAL A 195 5.68 -10.47 10.35
N ILE A 196 5.93 -10.97 11.55
CA ILE A 196 6.71 -10.25 12.56
C ILE A 196 8.11 -9.95 12.03
N ALA A 197 8.76 -10.91 11.36
CA ALA A 197 10.05 -10.70 10.72
C ALA A 197 9.99 -9.61 9.63
N ILE A 198 8.96 -9.61 8.77
CA ILE A 198 8.72 -8.57 7.76
C ILE A 198 8.58 -7.21 8.44
N LEU A 199 7.73 -7.08 9.44
CA LEU A 199 7.48 -5.82 10.14
C LEU A 199 8.74 -5.28 10.82
N PHE A 200 9.52 -6.17 11.46
CA PHE A 200 10.78 -5.80 12.10
C PHE A 200 11.82 -5.28 11.09
N LEU A 201 12.01 -5.99 9.98
CA LEU A 201 12.94 -5.59 8.93
C LEU A 201 12.48 -4.31 8.21
N THR A 202 11.18 -4.20 7.91
CA THR A 202 10.60 -2.98 7.33
C THR A 202 10.83 -1.78 8.23
N LYS A 203 10.61 -1.91 9.55
CA LYS A 203 10.87 -0.83 10.51
C LYS A 203 12.35 -0.44 10.55
N LYS A 204 13.26 -1.42 10.53
CA LYS A 204 14.71 -1.18 10.59
C LYS A 204 15.26 -0.53 9.32
N ILE A 205 14.87 -1.05 8.16
CA ILE A 205 15.32 -0.56 6.85
C ILE A 205 14.61 0.74 6.49
N GLY A 206 13.29 0.81 6.66
CA GLY A 206 12.48 1.99 6.40
C GLY A 206 12.89 3.19 7.26
N GLY A 207 13.27 2.96 8.53
CA GLY A 207 13.80 4.02 9.38
C GLY A 207 15.12 4.62 8.87
N LYS A 208 16.02 3.79 8.32
CA LYS A 208 17.25 4.27 7.66
C LYS A 208 16.93 5.01 6.37
N SER A 209 16.08 4.43 5.53
CA SER A 209 15.63 5.03 4.28
C SER A 209 15.02 6.42 4.52
N ALA A 210 14.09 6.55 5.47
CA ALA A 210 13.46 7.83 5.84
C ALA A 210 14.49 8.90 6.27
N LYS A 211 15.54 8.50 7.02
CA LYS A 211 16.61 9.43 7.40
C LYS A 211 17.35 9.98 6.17
N TYR A 212 17.67 9.12 5.21
CA TYR A 212 18.37 9.54 4.00
C TYR A 212 17.45 10.33 3.05
N PHE A 213 16.16 9.99 2.95
CA PHE A 213 15.20 10.81 2.20
C PHE A 213 15.06 12.23 2.77
N MET A 214 15.06 12.39 4.09
CA MET A 214 15.09 13.71 4.71
C MET A 214 16.41 14.48 4.40
N ALA A 215 17.55 13.78 4.35
CA ALA A 215 18.81 14.39 3.95
C ALA A 215 18.80 14.78 2.47
N GLN A 216 18.30 13.91 1.60
CA GLN A 216 18.08 14.17 0.18
C GLN A 216 17.24 15.43 -0.04
N GLN A 217 16.10 15.54 0.65
CA GLN A 217 15.23 16.72 0.51
C GLN A 217 15.92 18.03 0.93
N ARG A 218 16.81 17.96 1.94
CA ARG A 218 17.62 19.12 2.32
C ARG A 218 18.67 19.47 1.27
N SER A 219 19.32 18.47 0.66
CA SER A 219 20.29 18.68 -0.39
C SER A 219 19.64 19.19 -1.68
N VAL A 220 18.43 18.70 -2.03
CA VAL A 220 17.61 19.27 -3.12
C VAL A 220 17.37 20.77 -2.88
N GLY A 221 16.92 21.15 -1.69
CA GLY A 221 16.70 22.57 -1.37
C GLY A 221 17.97 23.42 -1.42
N LYS A 222 19.17 22.85 -1.14
CA LYS A 222 20.45 23.57 -1.32
C LYS A 222 20.77 23.78 -2.80
N VAL A 223 20.58 22.74 -3.63
CA VAL A 223 20.82 22.82 -5.07
C VAL A 223 19.85 23.79 -5.72
N GLU A 224 18.56 23.72 -5.40
CA GLU A 224 17.54 24.66 -5.90
C GLU A 224 17.85 26.11 -5.51
N GLY A 225 18.18 26.33 -4.24
CA GLY A 225 18.57 27.67 -3.76
C GLY A 225 19.83 28.22 -4.46
N TYR A 226 20.81 27.37 -4.73
CA TYR A 226 22.01 27.77 -5.47
C TYR A 226 21.69 28.12 -6.93
N ILE A 227 20.83 27.32 -7.59
CA ILE A 227 20.36 27.58 -8.95
C ILE A 227 19.63 28.93 -8.99
N GLU A 228 18.72 29.20 -8.07
CA GLU A 228 17.97 30.45 -7.98
C GLU A 228 18.92 31.66 -7.78
N GLU A 229 19.90 31.54 -6.87
CA GLU A 229 20.89 32.56 -6.61
C GLU A 229 21.72 32.85 -7.87
N MET A 230 22.20 31.83 -8.56
CA MET A 230 23.01 31.98 -9.77
C MET A 230 22.17 32.50 -10.94
N MET A 231 20.93 32.13 -11.09
CA MET A 231 20.00 32.67 -12.10
C MET A 231 19.76 34.18 -11.88
N ASN A 232 19.47 34.56 -10.63
CA ASN A 232 19.28 35.98 -10.29
C ASN A 232 20.56 36.79 -10.43
N GLY A 233 21.71 36.19 -10.10
CA GLY A 233 23.05 36.80 -10.23
C GLY A 233 23.73 36.64 -11.59
N GLN A 234 23.06 36.07 -12.60
CA GLN A 234 23.69 35.69 -13.88
C GLN A 234 24.44 36.82 -14.58
N LYS A 235 23.91 38.06 -14.51
CA LYS A 235 24.61 39.24 -15.07
C LYS A 235 25.95 39.47 -14.41
N VAL A 236 26.03 39.29 -13.09
CA VAL A 236 27.26 39.47 -12.31
C VAL A 236 28.26 38.36 -12.65
N VAL A 237 27.80 37.10 -12.70
CA VAL A 237 28.63 35.94 -13.07
C VAL A 237 29.29 36.19 -14.45
N LYS A 238 28.51 36.66 -15.43
CA LYS A 238 29.00 36.96 -16.80
C LYS A 238 29.98 38.10 -16.85
N VAL A 239 29.69 39.22 -16.15
CA VAL A 239 30.56 40.39 -16.14
C VAL A 239 31.94 40.12 -15.52
N PHE A 240 31.98 39.27 -14.49
CA PHE A 240 33.23 38.91 -13.81
C PHE A 240 33.84 37.59 -14.31
N CYS A 241 33.31 36.98 -15.36
CA CYS A 241 33.80 35.71 -15.94
C CYS A 241 33.94 34.59 -14.88
N HIS A 242 32.97 34.47 -13.97
CA HIS A 242 33.00 33.51 -12.86
C HIS A 242 32.25 32.17 -13.15
N GLU A 243 32.02 31.86 -14.44
CA GLU A 243 31.27 30.65 -14.85
C GLU A 243 31.90 29.36 -14.30
N GLU A 244 33.21 29.19 -14.41
CA GLU A 244 33.89 28.01 -13.90
C GLU A 244 33.75 27.85 -12.37
N LYS A 245 33.83 28.98 -11.65
CA LYS A 245 33.64 28.94 -10.18
C LYS A 245 32.22 28.57 -9.80
N THR A 246 31.25 29.06 -10.56
CA THR A 246 29.84 28.75 -10.37
C THR A 246 29.56 27.25 -10.67
N LEU A 247 30.14 26.71 -11.76
CA LEU A 247 30.06 25.30 -12.09
C LEU A 247 30.65 24.42 -10.99
N LYS A 248 31.83 24.71 -10.50
CA LYS A 248 32.47 23.97 -9.40
C LYS A 248 31.60 23.99 -8.11
N GLY A 249 30.99 25.14 -7.82
CA GLY A 249 30.07 25.26 -6.68
C GLY A 249 28.82 24.39 -6.86
N PHE A 250 28.26 24.34 -8.05
CA PHE A 250 27.14 23.46 -8.39
C PHE A 250 27.51 21.98 -8.29
N ASP A 251 28.64 21.58 -8.89
CA ASP A 251 29.13 20.21 -8.87
C ASP A 251 29.25 19.67 -7.43
N THR A 252 29.85 20.49 -6.54
CA THR A 252 29.97 20.11 -5.11
C THR A 252 28.62 19.81 -4.44
N LEU A 253 27.60 20.65 -4.70
CA LEU A 253 26.27 20.49 -4.15
C LEU A 253 25.53 19.31 -4.80
N ASN A 254 25.75 19.10 -6.10
CA ASN A 254 25.16 18.01 -6.85
C ASN A 254 25.76 16.65 -6.44
N ASP A 255 27.06 16.59 -6.16
CA ASP A 255 27.72 15.39 -5.62
C ASP A 255 27.18 15.05 -4.20
N GLU A 256 26.99 16.08 -3.34
CA GLU A 256 26.34 15.86 -2.02
C GLU A 256 24.92 15.30 -2.20
N LEU A 257 24.16 15.84 -3.17
CA LEU A 257 22.81 15.35 -3.48
C LEU A 257 22.84 13.92 -4.01
N PHE A 258 23.79 13.60 -4.90
CA PHE A 258 23.98 12.25 -5.44
C PHE A 258 24.22 11.24 -4.32
N ASP A 259 25.17 11.51 -3.42
CA ASP A 259 25.53 10.60 -2.33
C ASP A 259 24.36 10.28 -1.38
N VAL A 260 23.57 11.28 -1.03
CA VAL A 260 22.41 11.07 -0.14
C VAL A 260 21.25 10.41 -0.88
N SER A 261 21.08 10.71 -2.18
CA SER A 261 20.03 10.11 -3.03
C SER A 261 20.31 8.64 -3.31
N ASP A 262 21.57 8.29 -3.59
CA ASP A 262 21.98 6.88 -3.77
C ASP A 262 21.67 6.06 -2.52
N LYS A 263 22.06 6.55 -1.34
CA LYS A 263 21.78 5.89 -0.07
C LYS A 263 20.27 5.79 0.23
N ALA A 264 19.52 6.87 -0.04
CA ALA A 264 18.07 6.88 0.18
C ALA A 264 17.36 5.84 -0.69
N ASN A 265 17.65 5.83 -1.98
CA ASN A 265 17.07 4.91 -2.95
C ASN A 265 17.59 3.47 -2.76
N GLY A 266 18.88 3.28 -2.44
CA GLY A 266 19.46 1.98 -2.17
C GLY A 266 18.73 1.28 -1.02
N PHE A 267 18.52 1.93 0.12
CA PHE A 267 17.76 1.35 1.24
C PHE A 267 16.29 1.12 0.91
N SER A 268 15.67 2.03 0.16
CA SER A 268 14.27 1.88 -0.25
C SER A 268 14.08 0.69 -1.18
N ASN A 269 14.93 0.54 -2.18
CA ASN A 269 14.82 -0.50 -3.19
C ASN A 269 15.17 -1.91 -2.66
N MET A 270 15.91 -2.01 -1.56
CA MET A 270 16.15 -3.30 -0.89
C MET A 270 14.92 -3.89 -0.22
N LEU A 271 13.91 -3.07 0.09
CA LEU A 271 12.78 -3.46 0.93
C LEU A 271 11.90 -4.51 0.24
N MET A 272 11.56 -4.30 -1.03
CA MET A 272 10.71 -5.22 -1.79
C MET A 272 11.36 -6.61 -2.01
N PRO A 273 12.61 -6.73 -2.48
CA PRO A 273 13.28 -8.02 -2.58
C PRO A 273 13.35 -8.77 -1.25
N ILE A 274 13.57 -8.07 -0.13
CA ILE A 274 13.63 -8.69 1.19
C ILE A 274 12.28 -9.28 1.57
N ILE A 275 11.18 -8.52 1.39
CA ILE A 275 9.82 -9.00 1.68
C ILE A 275 9.50 -10.24 0.83
N HIS A 276 9.81 -10.21 -0.46
CA HIS A 276 9.61 -11.36 -1.35
C HIS A 276 10.41 -12.58 -0.92
N ASN A 277 11.67 -12.40 -0.53
CA ASN A 277 12.51 -13.52 -0.07
C ASN A 277 12.03 -14.11 1.27
N ILE A 278 11.53 -13.28 2.19
CA ILE A 278 10.89 -13.79 3.42
C ILE A 278 9.65 -14.60 3.06
N GLY A 279 8.83 -14.14 2.12
CA GLY A 279 7.68 -14.89 1.61
C GLY A 279 8.09 -16.25 1.01
N ASN A 280 9.19 -16.32 0.27
CA ASN A 280 9.73 -17.55 -0.28
C ASN A 280 10.29 -18.48 0.81
N ILE A 281 10.98 -17.95 1.82
CA ILE A 281 11.45 -18.72 2.98
C ILE A 281 10.25 -19.28 3.75
N MET A 282 9.22 -18.48 4.02
CA MET A 282 7.98 -18.94 4.65
C MET A 282 7.35 -20.07 3.86
N TYR A 283 7.31 -19.97 2.52
CA TYR A 283 6.80 -21.03 1.64
C TYR A 283 7.54 -22.34 1.88
N VAL A 284 8.89 -22.33 1.88
CA VAL A 284 9.72 -23.52 2.13
C VAL A 284 9.49 -24.10 3.53
N VAL A 285 9.44 -23.25 4.56
CA VAL A 285 9.23 -23.68 5.95
C VAL A 285 7.83 -24.32 6.12
N ILE A 286 6.80 -23.72 5.53
CA ILE A 286 5.42 -24.27 5.57
C ILE A 286 5.37 -25.60 4.83
N ALA A 287 6.01 -25.71 3.66
CA ALA A 287 6.06 -26.96 2.92
C ALA A 287 6.78 -28.06 3.73
N PHE A 288 7.93 -27.75 4.31
CA PHE A 288 8.70 -28.72 5.10
C PHE A 288 7.95 -29.17 6.35
N ILE A 289 7.40 -28.24 7.14
CA ILE A 289 6.66 -28.55 8.37
C ILE A 289 5.33 -29.23 8.01
N GLY A 290 4.58 -28.73 7.04
CA GLY A 290 3.30 -29.28 6.63
C GLY A 290 3.41 -30.71 6.11
N CYS A 291 4.36 -30.97 5.20
CA CYS A 291 4.64 -32.32 4.70
C CYS A 291 5.23 -33.23 5.80
N GLY A 292 6.11 -32.69 6.66
CA GLY A 292 6.68 -33.43 7.79
C GLY A 292 5.60 -33.94 8.75
N ILE A 293 4.66 -33.08 9.15
CA ILE A 293 3.53 -33.46 10.00
C ILE A 293 2.67 -34.53 9.31
N TYR A 294 2.40 -34.39 8.02
CA TYR A 294 1.64 -35.38 7.24
C TYR A 294 2.31 -36.74 7.21
N ILE A 295 3.63 -36.81 6.98
CA ILE A 295 4.40 -38.06 6.96
C ILE A 295 4.43 -38.70 8.36
N LEU A 296 4.69 -37.92 9.42
CA LEU A 296 4.74 -38.40 10.80
C LEU A 296 3.40 -38.94 11.29
N SER A 297 2.28 -38.47 10.71
CA SER A 297 0.92 -38.97 10.98
C SER A 297 0.56 -40.23 10.21
N ASN A 298 1.49 -40.92 9.56
CA ASN A 298 1.28 -42.08 8.68
C ASN A 298 0.22 -41.83 7.57
N GLY A 299 0.15 -40.59 7.05
CA GLY A 299 -0.78 -40.19 6.00
C GLY A 299 -2.25 -40.02 6.45
N GLN A 300 -2.55 -40.21 7.75
CA GLN A 300 -3.90 -40.02 8.27
C GLN A 300 -4.25 -38.54 8.55
N GLY A 301 -3.24 -37.65 8.53
CA GLY A 301 -3.37 -36.25 8.85
C GLY A 301 -3.69 -36.02 10.35
N ILE A 302 -3.14 -34.96 10.91
CA ILE A 302 -3.45 -34.56 12.30
C ILE A 302 -4.48 -33.44 12.25
N ASN A 303 -5.51 -33.57 13.09
CA ASN A 303 -6.54 -32.56 13.25
C ASN A 303 -5.98 -31.37 14.07
N ILE A 304 -5.57 -30.28 13.42
CA ILE A 304 -4.92 -29.13 14.04
C ILE A 304 -5.65 -27.83 13.67
N GLY A 305 -6.93 -27.93 13.27
CA GLY A 305 -7.79 -26.76 13.03
C GLY A 305 -8.42 -26.22 14.32
N PHE A 306 -9.02 -25.05 14.24
CA PHE A 306 -9.71 -24.38 15.37
C PHE A 306 -10.83 -25.24 15.96
N GLU A 307 -11.46 -26.12 15.18
CA GLU A 307 -12.50 -27.07 15.64
C GLU A 307 -11.93 -28.29 16.42
N GLY A 308 -10.64 -28.61 16.25
CA GLY A 308 -9.98 -29.61 17.07
C GLY A 308 -9.82 -29.21 18.53
N LEU A 309 -9.88 -27.89 18.84
CA LEU A 309 -9.91 -27.33 20.17
C LEU A 309 -11.32 -27.31 20.81
N ILE A 310 -12.35 -27.28 19.99
CA ILE A 310 -13.75 -27.31 20.42
C ILE A 310 -14.30 -28.68 20.02
N LYS A 311 -14.34 -29.61 20.97
CA LYS A 311 -14.95 -30.95 20.81
C LYS A 311 -16.39 -30.85 20.32
N THR A 312 -16.62 -30.80 19.02
CA THR A 312 -17.95 -31.08 18.47
C THR A 312 -17.86 -31.42 16.98
N GLY A 313 -18.08 -32.68 16.65
CA GLY A 313 -18.67 -33.29 15.46
C GLY A 313 -18.37 -32.78 14.06
N SER A 314 -17.66 -33.56 13.28
CA SER A 314 -17.93 -33.86 11.85
C SER A 314 -17.48 -32.96 10.72
N PHE A 315 -16.69 -31.89 10.88
CA PHE A 315 -16.10 -31.16 9.72
C PHE A 315 -14.65 -30.73 9.96
N VAL A 316 -13.81 -31.62 10.44
CA VAL A 316 -12.41 -31.33 10.66
C VAL A 316 -11.61 -31.81 9.47
N GLU A 317 -11.11 -30.88 8.66
CA GLU A 317 -10.16 -31.21 7.62
C GLU A 317 -8.81 -31.54 8.28
N THR A 318 -8.45 -32.82 8.22
CA THR A 318 -7.11 -33.28 8.60
C THR A 318 -6.06 -32.56 7.71
N LEU A 319 -4.88 -32.26 8.26
CA LEU A 319 -3.78 -31.67 7.51
C LEU A 319 -3.32 -32.63 6.41
N THR A 320 -3.93 -32.51 5.25
CA THR A 320 -3.64 -33.31 4.04
C THR A 320 -2.75 -32.51 3.07
N ILE A 321 -2.13 -33.20 2.11
CA ILE A 321 -1.30 -32.53 1.08
C ILE A 321 -2.05 -31.41 0.35
N PRO A 322 -3.34 -31.58 -0.06
CA PRO A 322 -4.14 -30.50 -0.63
C PRO A 322 -4.21 -29.24 0.24
N VAL A 323 -4.36 -29.38 1.56
CA VAL A 323 -4.40 -28.27 2.51
C VAL A 323 -3.04 -27.56 2.56
N VAL A 324 -1.93 -28.32 2.62
CA VAL A 324 -0.58 -27.72 2.61
C VAL A 324 -0.35 -26.91 1.35
N VAL A 325 -0.70 -27.45 0.17
CA VAL A 325 -0.52 -26.75 -1.11
C VAL A 325 -1.35 -25.46 -1.18
N ALA A 326 -2.61 -25.50 -0.74
CA ALA A 326 -3.46 -24.32 -0.65
C ALA A 326 -2.86 -23.27 0.29
N PHE A 327 -2.35 -23.73 1.44
CA PHE A 327 -1.74 -22.87 2.45
C PHE A 327 -0.48 -22.16 1.94
N LEU A 328 0.33 -22.83 1.12
CA LEU A 328 1.50 -22.24 0.47
C LEU A 328 1.13 -21.04 -0.41
N GLY A 329 0.07 -21.15 -1.19
CA GLY A 329 -0.46 -20.05 -2.00
C GLY A 329 -0.95 -18.88 -1.17
N MET A 330 -1.72 -19.17 -0.11
CA MET A 330 -2.26 -18.16 0.81
C MET A 330 -1.15 -17.43 1.59
N ALA A 331 -0.11 -18.14 2.05
CA ALA A 331 1.01 -17.55 2.77
C ALA A 331 1.80 -16.57 1.89
N ARG A 332 2.01 -16.93 0.63
CA ARG A 332 2.65 -16.04 -0.35
C ARG A 332 1.80 -14.79 -0.63
N GLN A 333 0.49 -14.99 -0.81
CA GLN A 333 -0.43 -13.87 -0.98
C GLN A 333 -0.44 -12.96 0.24
N PHE A 334 -0.43 -13.52 1.44
CA PHE A 334 -0.37 -12.76 2.70
C PHE A 334 0.89 -11.90 2.80
N ALA A 335 2.07 -12.47 2.49
CA ALA A 335 3.33 -11.73 2.48
C ALA A 335 3.32 -10.56 1.48
N ASN A 336 2.78 -10.78 0.28
CA ASN A 336 2.65 -9.74 -0.74
C ASN A 336 1.73 -8.59 -0.27
N GLN A 337 0.61 -8.91 0.39
CA GLN A 337 -0.29 -7.89 0.93
C GLN A 337 0.35 -7.07 2.04
N MET A 338 1.20 -7.67 2.88
CA MET A 338 1.98 -6.94 3.88
C MET A 338 2.96 -5.95 3.25
N GLY A 339 3.59 -6.29 2.13
CA GLY A 339 4.41 -5.38 1.35
C GLY A 339 3.62 -4.18 0.81
N GLN A 340 2.41 -4.42 0.31
CA GLN A 340 1.53 -3.35 -0.18
C GLN A 340 1.10 -2.38 0.92
N ILE A 341 0.74 -2.85 2.12
CA ILE A 341 0.43 -1.97 3.27
C ILE A 341 1.61 -1.06 3.60
N SER A 342 2.82 -1.60 3.65
CA SER A 342 4.01 -0.81 3.96
C SER A 342 4.21 0.33 2.98
N ASN A 343 4.03 0.07 1.68
CA ASN A 343 4.12 1.11 0.65
C ASN A 343 2.99 2.14 0.76
N GLN A 344 1.78 1.68 1.07
CA GLN A 344 0.62 2.56 1.13
C GLN A 344 0.66 3.51 2.33
N ILE A 345 1.17 3.05 3.48
CA ILE A 345 1.38 3.91 4.64
C ILE A 345 2.36 5.03 4.30
N ASN A 346 3.44 4.72 3.57
CA ASN A 346 4.41 5.73 3.15
C ASN A 346 3.82 6.76 2.16
N SER A 347 2.81 6.39 1.37
CA SER A 347 2.16 7.30 0.42
C SER A 347 1.10 8.21 1.06
N VAL A 348 0.63 7.87 2.26
CA VAL A 348 -0.39 8.64 3.02
C VAL A 348 0.26 9.63 3.99
N ILE A 349 1.51 9.37 4.41
CA ILE A 349 2.31 10.24 5.30
C ILE A 349 3.06 11.29 4.50
#